data_ef6a5aea4beddb0545684a921ea9485d
#
_entry.id   ef6a5aea4beddb0545684a921ea9485d
#
_cell.length_a   1.000
_cell.length_b   1.000
_cell.length_c   1.000
_cell.angle_alpha   90.00
_cell.angle_beta   90.00
_cell.angle_gamma   90.00
#
_symmetry.space_group_name_H-M   'P 1'
#
loop_
_entity.id
_entity.type
_entity.pdbx_description
1 polymer ?
#
loop_
_entity_poly.entity_id
_entity_poly.type
_entity_poly.pdbx_seq_one_letter_code
_entity_poly.pdbx_strand_id
1 'polypeptide(L)'
;KTTDNITDRTPEERKKALDTAIAQIEKDFGKGSIIRMGENSRMNVSAVPTGSIALDLALGIGGLPKGRIIEIYGPESSGKTTLALSVVAQVQKQDGQAAFIDAEHALDPVYAKALGVDIENMLVSQPDSGEQALEICDALVRSGAVDIIVIDSVAALVPQQEIDGDMGASHVGLQARLMSQALRKLSGTIAKTNCIVIFINQLREKVGVMYGNPETTTGGRALKFYA
;
A
#
# COMPACT_ATOMS: atom_id res chain seq x y z
N LYS A 1 14.58 51.10 6.31
CA LYS A 1 14.07 49.67 6.29
C LYS A 1 15.29 48.80 6.36
N THR A 2 15.66 48.39 7.57
CA THR A 2 16.71 47.42 7.86
C THR A 2 16.24 46.06 7.35
N THR A 3 16.85 45.58 6.30
CA THR A 3 16.77 44.16 5.91
C THR A 3 17.52 43.36 6.98
N ASP A 4 16.79 42.77 7.91
CA ASP A 4 17.34 41.77 8.83
C ASP A 4 18.00 40.65 8.01
N ASN A 5 19.32 40.61 8.12
CA ASN A 5 20.13 39.59 7.45
C ASN A 5 19.85 38.24 8.15
N ILE A 6 19.01 37.43 7.55
CA ILE A 6 18.58 36.09 8.06
C ILE A 6 19.80 35.19 8.34
N THR A 7 20.94 35.49 7.74
CA THR A 7 22.20 34.72 7.85
C THR A 7 23.00 34.95 9.14
N ASP A 8 22.80 36.07 9.87
CA ASP A 8 23.61 36.47 11.01
C ASP A 8 22.99 36.20 12.39
N ARG A 9 21.97 35.35 12.44
CA ARG A 9 21.29 34.99 13.70
C ARG A 9 22.19 34.13 14.58
N THR A 10 22.21 34.42 15.86
CA THR A 10 22.83 33.56 16.88
C THR A 10 22.16 32.20 16.97
N PRO A 11 22.81 31.16 17.51
CA PRO A 11 22.21 29.84 17.69
C PRO A 11 20.89 29.88 18.46
N GLU A 12 20.75 30.74 19.46
CA GLU A 12 19.55 30.90 20.26
C GLU A 12 18.44 31.58 19.50
N GLU A 13 18.72 32.59 18.69
CA GLU A 13 17.76 33.25 17.81
C GLU A 13 17.25 32.30 16.72
N ARG A 14 18.12 31.44 16.17
CA ARG A 14 17.76 30.40 15.22
C ARG A 14 16.82 29.38 15.83
N LYS A 15 17.11 28.95 17.07
CA LYS A 15 16.24 28.01 17.80
C LYS A 15 14.86 28.59 18.03
N LYS A 16 14.77 29.83 18.52
CA LYS A 16 13.51 30.54 18.76
C LYS A 16 12.70 30.75 17.47
N ALA A 17 13.37 31.12 16.38
CA ALA A 17 12.72 31.26 15.06
C ALA A 17 12.18 29.91 14.56
N LEU A 18 12.93 28.81 14.77
CA LEU A 18 12.49 27.47 14.39
C LEU A 18 11.29 27.01 15.22
N ASP A 19 11.30 27.23 16.53
CA ASP A 19 10.18 26.87 17.41
C ASP A 19 8.90 27.67 17.04
N THR A 20 9.05 28.94 16.66
CA THR A 20 7.93 29.76 16.15
C THR A 20 7.39 29.21 14.82
N ALA A 21 8.30 28.80 13.91
CA ALA A 21 7.90 28.24 12.62
C ALA A 21 7.19 26.90 12.80
N ILE A 22 7.67 26.03 13.70
CA ILE A 22 7.01 24.76 14.04
C ILE A 22 5.60 25.01 14.57
N ALA A 23 5.44 25.93 15.54
CA ALA A 23 4.14 26.28 16.09
C ALA A 23 3.17 26.81 15.03
N GLN A 24 3.65 27.61 14.08
CA GLN A 24 2.83 28.10 12.97
C GLN A 24 2.42 26.96 12.02
N ILE A 25 3.35 26.05 11.67
CA ILE A 25 3.06 24.90 10.83
C ILE A 25 1.99 23.99 11.49
N GLU A 26 2.11 23.73 12.79
CA GLU A 26 1.13 22.94 13.52
C GLU A 26 -0.25 23.61 13.61
N LYS A 27 -0.29 24.93 13.66
CA LYS A 27 -1.53 25.70 13.63
C LYS A 27 -2.21 25.64 12.27
N ASP A 28 -1.44 25.74 11.19
CA ASP A 28 -1.97 25.82 9.82
C ASP A 28 -2.30 24.43 9.25
N PHE A 29 -1.54 23.40 9.61
CA PHE A 29 -1.64 22.06 9.03
C PHE A 29 -2.03 20.96 10.03
N GLY A 30 -2.18 21.30 11.31
CA GLY A 30 -2.56 20.38 12.39
C GLY A 30 -1.35 19.84 13.17
N LYS A 31 -1.62 19.41 14.41
CA LYS A 31 -0.60 18.80 15.28
C LYS A 31 -0.01 17.55 14.64
N GLY A 32 1.32 17.43 14.66
CA GLY A 32 2.05 16.31 14.09
C GLY A 32 2.37 16.47 12.60
N SER A 33 2.03 17.60 11.96
CA SER A 33 2.43 17.92 10.58
C SER A 33 3.95 18.08 10.43
N ILE A 34 4.63 18.39 11.52
CA ILE A 34 6.07 18.43 11.63
C ILE A 34 6.49 17.80 12.98
N ILE A 35 7.51 16.95 12.97
CA ILE A 35 8.04 16.30 14.17
C ILE A 35 9.55 16.38 14.21
N ARG A 36 10.15 16.45 15.41
CA ARG A 36 11.58 16.28 15.61
C ARG A 36 11.87 14.79 15.80
N MET A 37 12.67 14.19 14.93
CA MET A 37 12.98 12.74 14.99
C MET A 37 13.62 12.30 16.33
N GLY A 38 14.28 13.19 17.06
CA GLY A 38 14.89 12.88 18.36
C GLY A 38 13.93 12.90 19.56
N GLU A 39 12.79 13.58 19.46
CA GLU A 39 11.82 13.70 20.56
C GLU A 39 10.81 12.55 20.57
N ASN A 40 10.54 11.92 19.42
CA ASN A 40 9.75 10.71 19.29
C ASN A 40 10.65 9.53 18.94
N SER A 41 11.47 9.10 19.89
CA SER A 41 12.47 8.05 19.73
C SER A 41 11.93 6.63 19.50
N ARG A 42 10.62 6.46 19.31
CA ARG A 42 9.99 5.27 18.78
C ARG A 42 8.79 5.72 17.96
N MET A 43 8.96 5.86 16.65
CA MET A 43 7.83 5.62 15.76
C MET A 43 7.45 4.15 15.99
N ASN A 44 6.59 3.89 16.95
CA ASN A 44 5.97 2.59 17.13
C ASN A 44 5.09 2.37 15.91
N VAL A 45 5.68 1.80 14.86
CA VAL A 45 4.93 1.36 13.70
C VAL A 45 4.05 0.22 14.18
N SER A 46 2.76 0.49 14.30
CA SER A 46 1.79 -0.56 14.61
C SER A 46 1.80 -1.58 13.46
N ALA A 47 1.89 -2.86 13.79
CA ALA A 47 1.96 -3.93 12.82
C ALA A 47 0.88 -4.98 13.10
N VAL A 48 0.49 -5.72 12.05
CA VAL A 48 -0.38 -6.88 12.13
C VAL A 48 0.46 -8.13 11.87
N PRO A 49 0.42 -9.14 12.75
CA PRO A 49 1.12 -10.41 12.51
C PRO A 49 0.71 -11.03 11.18
N THR A 50 1.64 -11.69 10.51
CA THR A 50 1.35 -12.39 9.25
C THR A 50 0.72 -13.78 9.46
N GLY A 51 0.78 -14.27 10.68
CA GLY A 51 0.46 -15.66 11.01
C GLY A 51 1.65 -16.61 10.90
N SER A 52 2.80 -16.12 10.43
CA SER A 52 4.07 -16.85 10.38
C SER A 52 5.08 -16.19 11.30
N ILE A 53 5.43 -16.86 12.42
CA ILE A 53 6.39 -16.34 13.40
C ILE A 53 7.74 -16.04 12.74
N ALA A 54 8.19 -16.89 11.83
CA ALA A 54 9.46 -16.69 11.15
C ALA A 54 9.46 -15.43 10.27
N LEU A 55 8.37 -15.16 9.57
CA LEU A 55 8.23 -13.95 8.75
C LEU A 55 8.10 -12.70 9.62
N ASP A 56 7.32 -12.76 10.70
CA ASP A 56 7.14 -11.65 11.63
C ASP A 56 8.47 -11.23 12.28
N LEU A 57 9.30 -12.20 12.64
CA LEU A 57 10.66 -11.95 13.14
C LEU A 57 11.58 -11.36 12.06
N ALA A 58 11.51 -11.87 10.84
CA ALA A 58 12.32 -11.37 9.72
C ALA A 58 11.97 -9.93 9.34
N LEU A 59 10.70 -9.54 9.46
CA LEU A 59 10.24 -8.16 9.22
C LEU A 59 10.69 -7.17 10.30
N GLY A 60 11.11 -7.66 11.48
CA GLY A 60 11.71 -6.85 12.55
C GLY A 60 10.74 -6.02 13.37
N ILE A 61 9.47 -5.88 12.93
CA ILE A 61 8.40 -5.13 13.62
C ILE A 61 7.24 -6.00 14.08
N GLY A 62 7.39 -7.33 13.93
CA GLY A 62 6.38 -8.30 14.37
C GLY A 62 5.21 -8.48 13.41
N GLY A 63 5.33 -8.10 12.16
CA GLY A 63 4.30 -8.26 11.14
C GLY A 63 4.32 -7.21 10.06
N LEU A 64 3.19 -7.02 9.35
CA LEU A 64 3.03 -6.02 8.31
C LEU A 64 2.66 -4.66 8.91
N PRO A 65 3.33 -3.56 8.51
CA PRO A 65 3.08 -2.23 9.05
C PRO A 65 1.70 -1.69 8.66
N LYS A 66 0.95 -1.16 9.63
CA LYS A 66 -0.30 -0.44 9.37
C LYS A 66 -0.03 0.88 8.65
N GLY A 67 -1.00 1.31 7.83
CA GLY A 67 -0.90 2.55 7.08
C GLY A 67 0.13 2.52 5.96
N ARG A 68 0.37 1.35 5.36
CA ARG A 68 1.34 1.15 4.29
C ARG A 68 0.79 0.33 3.15
N ILE A 69 1.37 0.57 1.98
CA ILE A 69 1.20 -0.26 0.79
C ILE A 69 2.23 -1.37 0.86
N ILE A 70 1.80 -2.59 0.63
CA ILE A 70 2.62 -3.79 0.67
C ILE A 70 2.50 -4.51 -0.66
N GLU A 71 3.61 -4.89 -1.25
CA GLU A 71 3.64 -5.74 -2.44
C GLU A 71 4.11 -7.14 -2.03
N ILE A 72 3.26 -8.15 -2.30
CA ILE A 72 3.63 -9.56 -2.19
C ILE A 72 3.77 -10.09 -3.61
N TYR A 73 4.97 -10.45 -4.01
CA TYR A 73 5.24 -10.94 -5.36
C TYR A 73 6.04 -12.23 -5.35
N GLY A 74 5.90 -13.00 -6.42
CA GLY A 74 6.58 -14.28 -6.57
C GLY A 74 6.02 -15.07 -7.75
N PRO A 75 6.59 -16.26 -8.02
CA PRO A 75 6.10 -17.16 -9.05
C PRO A 75 4.68 -17.64 -8.75
N GLU A 76 4.04 -18.26 -9.73
CA GLU A 76 2.73 -18.88 -9.55
C GLU A 76 2.80 -19.97 -8.48
N SER A 77 1.68 -20.18 -7.78
CA SER A 77 1.54 -21.20 -6.72
C SER A 77 2.56 -21.11 -5.57
N SER A 78 3.19 -19.93 -5.37
CA SER A 78 4.16 -19.71 -4.29
C SER A 78 3.56 -19.33 -2.95
N GLY A 79 2.22 -19.32 -2.81
CA GLY A 79 1.52 -19.02 -1.57
C GLY A 79 1.26 -17.54 -1.30
N LYS A 80 1.30 -16.68 -2.33
CA LYS A 80 1.04 -15.23 -2.18
C LYS A 80 -0.35 -14.95 -1.61
N THR A 81 -1.39 -15.51 -2.23
CA THR A 81 -2.78 -15.39 -1.77
C THR A 81 -2.96 -16.02 -0.40
N THR A 82 -2.33 -17.16 -0.14
CA THR A 82 -2.33 -17.82 1.18
C THR A 82 -1.80 -16.90 2.27
N LEU A 83 -0.66 -16.24 2.03
CA LEU A 83 -0.09 -15.30 2.96
C LEU A 83 -1.01 -14.09 3.18
N ALA A 84 -1.55 -13.51 2.12
CA ALA A 84 -2.47 -12.38 2.23
C ALA A 84 -3.74 -12.74 3.03
N LEU A 85 -4.35 -13.89 2.77
CA LEU A 85 -5.49 -14.39 3.54
C LEU A 85 -5.16 -14.69 5.00
N SER A 86 -3.95 -15.18 5.28
CA SER A 86 -3.47 -15.35 6.66
C SER A 86 -3.42 -14.02 7.41
N VAL A 87 -2.92 -12.95 6.76
CA VAL A 87 -2.93 -11.60 7.36
C VAL A 87 -4.35 -11.10 7.57
N VAL A 88 -5.25 -11.30 6.60
CA VAL A 88 -6.69 -10.97 6.75
C VAL A 88 -7.26 -11.63 8.01
N ALA A 89 -7.01 -12.93 8.19
CA ALA A 89 -7.47 -13.66 9.38
C ALA A 89 -6.90 -13.06 10.69
N GLN A 90 -5.65 -12.58 10.69
CA GLN A 90 -5.06 -11.93 11.88
C GLN A 90 -5.68 -10.56 12.15
N VAL A 91 -6.04 -9.78 11.10
CA VAL A 91 -6.77 -8.51 11.26
C VAL A 91 -8.15 -8.76 11.84
N GLN A 92 -8.89 -9.72 11.31
CA GLN A 92 -10.24 -10.06 11.79
C GLN A 92 -10.24 -10.59 13.24
N LYS A 93 -9.20 -11.32 13.67
CA LYS A 93 -9.04 -11.73 15.07
C LYS A 93 -8.85 -10.55 16.05
N GLN A 94 -8.52 -9.38 15.52
CA GLN A 94 -8.40 -8.13 16.28
C GLN A 94 -9.64 -7.22 16.06
N ASP A 95 -10.77 -7.79 15.67
CA ASP A 95 -12.03 -7.11 15.35
C ASP A 95 -11.90 -6.10 14.19
N GLY A 96 -10.86 -6.25 13.34
CA GLY A 96 -10.61 -5.39 12.19
C GLY A 96 -11.47 -5.80 10.98
N GLN A 97 -11.79 -4.80 10.15
CA GLN A 97 -12.57 -4.97 8.93
C GLN A 97 -11.66 -5.26 7.74
N ALA A 98 -12.05 -6.23 6.93
CA ALA A 98 -11.27 -6.68 5.77
C ALA A 98 -12.06 -6.61 4.47
N ALA A 99 -11.36 -6.24 3.39
CA ALA A 99 -11.88 -6.29 2.04
C ALA A 99 -10.92 -7.04 1.12
N PHE A 100 -11.48 -7.78 0.17
CA PHE A 100 -10.76 -8.51 -0.85
C PHE A 100 -11.26 -8.10 -2.24
N ILE A 101 -10.38 -7.53 -3.05
CA ILE A 101 -10.66 -7.15 -4.43
C ILE A 101 -10.08 -8.25 -5.32
N ASP A 102 -10.96 -9.14 -5.75
CA ASP A 102 -10.64 -10.35 -6.51
C ASP A 102 -10.72 -10.06 -8.01
N ALA A 103 -9.64 -9.46 -8.53
CA ALA A 103 -9.53 -9.13 -9.95
C ALA A 103 -9.27 -10.38 -10.85
N GLU A 104 -8.82 -11.47 -10.28
CA GLU A 104 -8.63 -12.74 -11.00
C GLU A 104 -9.89 -13.63 -10.99
N HIS A 105 -10.91 -13.29 -10.20
CA HIS A 105 -12.12 -14.10 -9.99
C HIS A 105 -11.80 -15.52 -9.52
N ALA A 106 -10.80 -15.66 -8.65
CA ALA A 106 -10.24 -16.95 -8.25
C ALA A 106 -10.26 -17.20 -6.73
N LEU A 107 -10.88 -16.31 -5.95
CA LEU A 107 -10.98 -16.47 -4.50
C LEU A 107 -11.84 -17.70 -4.17
N ASP A 108 -11.25 -18.66 -3.46
CA ASP A 108 -11.94 -19.84 -2.92
C ASP A 108 -12.36 -19.57 -1.46
N PRO A 109 -13.68 -19.42 -1.19
CA PRO A 109 -14.18 -19.17 0.16
C PRO A 109 -13.92 -20.32 1.13
N VAL A 110 -13.90 -21.56 0.63
CA VAL A 110 -13.65 -22.75 1.46
C VAL A 110 -12.19 -22.74 1.93
N TYR A 111 -11.27 -22.43 1.02
CA TYR A 111 -9.87 -22.29 1.35
C TYR A 111 -9.60 -21.09 2.30
N ALA A 112 -10.22 -19.94 2.04
CA ALA A 112 -10.10 -18.77 2.92
C ALA A 112 -10.56 -19.10 4.35
N LYS A 113 -11.70 -19.78 4.49
CA LYS A 113 -12.23 -20.23 5.77
C LYS A 113 -11.29 -21.21 6.47
N ALA A 114 -10.66 -22.12 5.73
CA ALA A 114 -9.68 -23.07 6.28
C ALA A 114 -8.43 -22.36 6.83
N LEU A 115 -8.06 -21.20 6.28
CA LEU A 115 -6.99 -20.34 6.77
C LEU A 115 -7.39 -19.48 7.99
N GLY A 116 -8.66 -19.56 8.40
CA GLY A 116 -9.19 -18.84 9.56
C GLY A 116 -9.81 -17.47 9.22
N VAL A 117 -10.07 -17.20 7.94
CA VAL A 117 -10.79 -15.98 7.53
C VAL A 117 -12.26 -16.13 7.88
N ASP A 118 -12.82 -15.11 8.52
CA ASP A 118 -14.26 -14.93 8.70
C ASP A 118 -14.85 -14.41 7.38
N ILE A 119 -15.34 -15.35 6.55
CA ILE A 119 -15.88 -15.04 5.24
C ILE A 119 -17.21 -14.29 5.27
N GLU A 120 -17.98 -14.44 6.35
CA GLU A 120 -19.28 -13.78 6.52
C GLU A 120 -19.11 -12.26 6.74
N ASN A 121 -18.00 -11.87 7.33
CA ASN A 121 -17.67 -10.47 7.63
C ASN A 121 -16.58 -9.89 6.71
N MET A 122 -16.18 -10.58 5.66
CA MET A 122 -15.23 -10.09 4.66
C MET A 122 -15.96 -9.47 3.47
N LEU A 123 -15.63 -8.22 3.14
CA LEU A 123 -16.11 -7.58 1.91
C LEU A 123 -15.37 -8.16 0.70
N VAL A 124 -16.09 -8.57 -0.33
CA VAL A 124 -15.50 -9.08 -1.58
C VAL A 124 -16.02 -8.25 -2.74
N SER A 125 -15.13 -7.84 -3.63
CA SER A 125 -15.46 -7.17 -4.89
C SER A 125 -14.75 -7.85 -6.05
N GLN A 126 -15.47 -8.02 -7.16
CA GLN A 126 -14.93 -8.58 -8.41
C GLN A 126 -15.10 -7.54 -9.52
N PRO A 127 -14.14 -6.63 -9.66
CA PRO A 127 -14.21 -5.52 -10.60
C PRO A 127 -13.99 -5.98 -12.05
N ASP A 128 -14.62 -5.29 -13.00
CA ASP A 128 -14.48 -5.55 -14.43
C ASP A 128 -13.24 -4.90 -15.05
N SER A 129 -12.66 -3.87 -14.39
CA SER A 129 -11.49 -3.15 -14.90
C SER A 129 -10.53 -2.74 -13.77
N GLY A 130 -9.30 -2.42 -14.15
CA GLY A 130 -8.29 -1.92 -13.22
C GLY A 130 -8.68 -0.59 -12.56
N GLU A 131 -9.32 0.30 -13.33
CA GLU A 131 -9.85 1.57 -12.82
C GLU A 131 -10.89 1.32 -11.73
N GLN A 132 -11.87 0.46 -11.99
CA GLN A 132 -12.91 0.12 -11.02
C GLN A 132 -12.31 -0.49 -9.74
N ALA A 133 -11.36 -1.42 -9.87
CA ALA A 133 -10.68 -2.02 -8.72
C ALA A 133 -10.01 -0.97 -7.83
N LEU A 134 -9.28 -0.04 -8.44
CA LEU A 134 -8.52 0.99 -7.72
C LEU A 134 -9.43 2.09 -7.16
N GLU A 135 -10.55 2.40 -7.80
CA GLU A 135 -11.57 3.32 -7.28
C GLU A 135 -12.30 2.73 -6.08
N ILE A 136 -12.65 1.44 -6.12
CA ILE A 136 -13.21 0.73 -4.96
C ILE A 136 -12.23 0.74 -3.80
N CYS A 137 -10.95 0.45 -4.06
CA CYS A 137 -9.90 0.53 -3.05
C CYS A 137 -9.82 1.94 -2.45
N ASP A 138 -9.80 3.00 -3.27
CA ASP A 138 -9.76 4.39 -2.80
C ASP A 138 -10.96 4.74 -1.92
N ALA A 139 -12.17 4.32 -2.31
CA ALA A 139 -13.39 4.55 -1.54
C ALA A 139 -13.33 3.85 -0.16
N LEU A 140 -12.89 2.60 -0.12
CA LEU A 140 -12.75 1.84 1.12
C LEU A 140 -11.69 2.44 2.04
N VAL A 141 -10.52 2.82 1.52
CA VAL A 141 -9.47 3.50 2.32
C VAL A 141 -9.98 4.82 2.88
N ARG A 142 -10.67 5.63 2.06
CA ARG A 142 -11.20 6.93 2.50
C ARG A 142 -12.29 6.84 3.56
N SER A 143 -13.02 5.72 3.60
CA SER A 143 -14.03 5.51 4.63
C SER A 143 -13.43 5.50 6.04
N GLY A 144 -12.14 5.12 6.16
CA GLY A 144 -11.47 4.94 7.45
C GLY A 144 -12.02 3.78 8.28
N ALA A 145 -12.88 2.95 7.69
CA ALA A 145 -13.57 1.85 8.38
C ALA A 145 -12.98 0.47 8.05
N VAL A 146 -12.01 0.40 7.12
CA VAL A 146 -11.39 -0.85 6.69
C VAL A 146 -9.93 -0.86 7.10
N ASP A 147 -9.51 -1.93 7.78
CA ASP A 147 -8.15 -2.08 8.31
C ASP A 147 -7.19 -2.74 7.31
N ILE A 148 -7.72 -3.62 6.45
CA ILE A 148 -6.94 -4.29 5.43
C ILE A 148 -7.72 -4.44 4.13
N ILE A 149 -7.05 -4.18 3.01
CA ILE A 149 -7.56 -4.43 1.65
C ILE A 149 -6.53 -5.27 0.91
N VAL A 150 -6.96 -6.37 0.33
CA VAL A 150 -6.13 -7.20 -0.56
C VAL A 150 -6.60 -7.01 -1.99
N ILE A 151 -5.67 -6.80 -2.92
CA ILE A 151 -5.93 -6.74 -4.37
C ILE A 151 -5.19 -7.91 -5.01
N ASP A 152 -5.92 -8.88 -5.52
CA ASP A 152 -5.39 -10.08 -6.15
C ASP A 152 -5.90 -10.20 -7.60
N SER A 153 -5.07 -9.97 -8.59
CA SER A 153 -3.68 -9.51 -8.58
C SER A 153 -3.48 -8.28 -9.47
N VAL A 154 -2.32 -7.62 -9.33
CA VAL A 154 -1.95 -6.48 -10.20
C VAL A 154 -1.97 -6.88 -11.69
N ALA A 155 -1.61 -8.12 -12.00
CA ALA A 155 -1.61 -8.64 -13.37
C ALA A 155 -2.99 -8.61 -14.02
N ALA A 156 -4.06 -8.76 -13.23
CA ALA A 156 -5.45 -8.75 -13.67
C ALA A 156 -6.09 -7.34 -13.71
N LEU A 157 -5.37 -6.30 -13.26
CA LEU A 157 -5.85 -4.92 -13.35
C LEU A 157 -5.71 -4.39 -14.78
N VAL A 158 -6.60 -4.84 -15.66
CA VAL A 158 -6.62 -4.42 -17.06
C VAL A 158 -7.29 -3.05 -17.17
N PRO A 159 -6.64 -2.05 -17.81
CA PRO A 159 -7.24 -0.75 -18.05
C PRO A 159 -8.49 -0.85 -18.93
N GLN A 160 -9.51 -0.04 -18.64
CA GLN A 160 -10.77 -0.04 -19.39
C GLN A 160 -10.53 0.19 -20.90
N GLN A 161 -9.62 1.07 -21.25
CA GLN A 161 -9.24 1.35 -22.64
C GLN A 161 -8.68 0.11 -23.38
N GLU A 162 -8.05 -0.79 -22.65
CA GLU A 162 -7.54 -2.06 -23.20
C GLU A 162 -8.68 -3.06 -23.39
N ILE A 163 -9.66 -3.08 -22.47
CA ILE A 163 -10.86 -3.94 -22.55
C ILE A 163 -11.72 -3.54 -23.75
N ASP A 164 -11.92 -2.24 -23.97
CA ASP A 164 -12.74 -1.69 -25.05
C ASP A 164 -12.02 -1.72 -26.42
N GLY A 165 -10.72 -2.01 -26.44
CA GLY A 165 -9.90 -2.03 -27.65
C GLY A 165 -10.06 -3.32 -28.47
N ASP A 166 -9.59 -3.26 -29.73
CA ASP A 166 -9.57 -4.43 -30.60
C ASP A 166 -8.57 -5.49 -30.14
N MET A 167 -8.91 -6.76 -30.32
CA MET A 167 -7.99 -7.87 -30.07
C MET A 167 -6.67 -7.70 -30.84
N GLY A 168 -5.55 -7.66 -30.13
CA GLY A 168 -4.20 -7.47 -30.70
C GLY A 168 -3.76 -6.01 -30.83
N ALA A 169 -4.58 -5.04 -30.43
CA ALA A 169 -4.14 -3.65 -30.33
C ALA A 169 -3.02 -3.50 -29.28
N SER A 170 -2.04 -2.65 -29.57
CA SER A 170 -0.95 -2.40 -28.62
C SER A 170 -1.33 -1.31 -27.63
N HIS A 171 -1.43 -1.67 -26.35
CA HIS A 171 -1.75 -0.77 -25.24
C HIS A 171 -0.56 -0.59 -24.28
N VAL A 172 0.62 -0.37 -24.83
CA VAL A 172 1.88 -0.29 -24.08
C VAL A 172 1.80 0.78 -22.99
N GLY A 173 2.03 0.37 -21.74
CA GLY A 173 2.21 1.26 -20.61
C GLY A 173 0.92 1.80 -19.96
N LEU A 174 -0.28 1.45 -20.44
CA LEU A 174 -1.53 1.90 -19.82
C LEU A 174 -1.65 1.44 -18.37
N GLN A 175 -1.41 0.15 -18.11
CA GLN A 175 -1.45 -0.41 -16.76
C GLN A 175 -0.42 0.27 -15.83
N ALA A 176 0.79 0.50 -16.30
CA ALA A 176 1.82 1.18 -15.50
C ALA A 176 1.44 2.64 -15.18
N ARG A 177 0.77 3.33 -16.10
CA ARG A 177 0.26 4.69 -15.89
C ARG A 177 -0.87 4.69 -14.86
N LEU A 178 -1.83 3.76 -15.00
CA LEU A 178 -2.94 3.58 -14.07
C LEU A 178 -2.41 3.31 -12.65
N MET A 179 -1.49 2.37 -12.48
CA MET A 179 -0.87 2.07 -11.19
C MET A 179 -0.13 3.27 -10.60
N SER A 180 0.64 4.01 -11.39
CA SER A 180 1.36 5.19 -10.93
C SER A 180 0.42 6.29 -10.44
N GLN A 181 -0.69 6.51 -11.15
CA GLN A 181 -1.71 7.50 -10.78
C GLN A 181 -2.43 7.09 -9.50
N ALA A 182 -2.88 5.85 -9.41
CA ALA A 182 -3.61 5.32 -8.26
C ALA A 182 -2.75 5.33 -6.98
N LEU A 183 -1.52 4.81 -7.05
CA LEU A 183 -0.65 4.73 -5.88
C LEU A 183 -0.25 6.10 -5.35
N ARG A 184 -0.06 7.09 -6.22
CA ARG A 184 0.19 8.48 -5.82
C ARG A 184 -0.99 9.06 -5.03
N LYS A 185 -2.22 8.73 -5.42
CA LYS A 185 -3.44 9.17 -4.76
C LYS A 185 -3.67 8.44 -3.44
N LEU A 186 -3.48 7.12 -3.44
CA LEU A 186 -3.77 6.24 -2.30
C LEU A 186 -2.77 6.40 -1.16
N SER A 187 -1.48 6.56 -1.44
CA SER A 187 -0.41 6.52 -0.43
C SER A 187 -0.63 7.47 0.74
N GLY A 188 -1.03 8.72 0.45
CA GLY A 188 -1.30 9.72 1.48
C GLY A 188 -2.52 9.40 2.35
N THR A 189 -3.56 8.81 1.78
CA THR A 189 -4.79 8.43 2.49
C THR A 189 -4.57 7.19 3.33
N ILE A 190 -3.89 6.18 2.77
CA ILE A 190 -3.52 4.94 3.48
C ILE A 190 -2.74 5.24 4.76
N ALA A 191 -1.75 6.14 4.68
CA ALA A 191 -0.96 6.54 5.85
C ALA A 191 -1.79 7.21 6.95
N LYS A 192 -2.85 7.95 6.58
CA LYS A 192 -3.72 8.65 7.53
C LYS A 192 -4.78 7.74 8.17
N THR A 193 -5.25 6.75 7.45
CA THR A 193 -6.31 5.83 7.91
C THR A 193 -5.77 4.59 8.61
N ASN A 194 -4.45 4.39 8.65
CA ASN A 194 -3.81 3.18 9.16
C ASN A 194 -4.25 1.88 8.46
N CYS A 195 -4.89 1.98 7.29
CA CYS A 195 -5.26 0.84 6.48
C CYS A 195 -4.02 0.16 5.88
N ILE A 196 -4.00 -1.16 5.85
CA ILE A 196 -3.00 -1.94 5.11
C ILE A 196 -3.57 -2.23 3.72
N VAL A 197 -2.84 -1.90 2.67
CA VAL A 197 -3.24 -2.29 1.30
C VAL A 197 -2.19 -3.23 0.72
N ILE A 198 -2.58 -4.48 0.50
CA ILE A 198 -1.72 -5.53 -0.07
C ILE A 198 -2.03 -5.66 -1.56
N PHE A 199 -1.01 -5.48 -2.38
CA PHE A 199 -1.04 -5.81 -3.80
C PHE A 199 -0.32 -7.15 -4.01
N ILE A 200 -1.04 -8.13 -4.52
CA ILE A 200 -0.44 -9.39 -4.97
C ILE A 200 0.03 -9.20 -6.40
N ASN A 201 1.28 -9.59 -6.70
CA ASN A 201 1.87 -9.40 -8.01
C ASN A 201 2.56 -10.68 -8.52
N GLN A 202 2.66 -10.79 -9.83
CA GLN A 202 3.32 -11.91 -10.49
C GLN A 202 4.73 -11.50 -10.93
N LEU A 203 5.68 -12.43 -10.83
CA LEU A 203 6.99 -12.29 -11.44
C LEU A 203 6.88 -12.58 -12.95
N ARG A 204 7.54 -11.75 -13.72
CA ARG A 204 7.75 -11.91 -15.16
C ARG A 204 9.24 -11.83 -15.46
N GLU A 205 9.69 -12.49 -16.48
CA GLU A 205 11.06 -12.39 -16.97
C GLU A 205 11.12 -11.47 -18.18
N LYS A 206 12.07 -10.55 -18.16
CA LYS A 206 12.37 -9.71 -19.32
C LYS A 206 13.19 -10.51 -20.32
N VAL A 207 12.66 -10.71 -21.51
CA VAL A 207 13.37 -11.32 -22.63
C VAL A 207 14.52 -10.42 -23.07
N GLY A 208 15.72 -10.99 -23.29
CA GLY A 208 16.87 -10.28 -23.83
C GLY A 208 17.77 -9.58 -22.81
N VAL A 209 17.58 -9.79 -21.52
CA VAL A 209 18.51 -9.28 -20.50
C VAL A 209 19.71 -10.23 -20.40
N MET A 210 20.86 -9.83 -20.99
CA MET A 210 22.10 -10.64 -20.96
C MET A 210 22.89 -10.45 -19.64
N TYR A 211 22.68 -9.35 -18.91
CA TYR A 211 23.36 -9.03 -17.64
C TYR A 211 22.37 -8.42 -16.64
N GLY A 212 22.47 -8.82 -15.36
CA GLY A 212 21.61 -8.36 -14.28
C GLY A 212 20.42 -9.29 -14.02
N ASN A 213 19.51 -8.86 -13.10
CA ASN A 213 18.33 -9.65 -12.79
C ASN A 213 17.23 -9.44 -13.85
N PRO A 214 16.82 -10.48 -14.59
CA PRO A 214 15.76 -10.39 -15.60
C PRO A 214 14.37 -10.28 -14.97
N GLU A 215 14.21 -10.62 -13.69
CA GLU A 215 12.92 -10.62 -13.03
C GLU A 215 12.31 -9.23 -12.91
N THR A 216 11.03 -9.13 -13.21
CA THR A 216 10.23 -7.92 -13.10
C THR A 216 8.82 -8.26 -12.67
N THR A 217 8.14 -7.29 -12.08
CA THR A 217 6.72 -7.41 -11.71
C THR A 217 5.83 -6.69 -12.74
N THR A 218 4.55 -7.06 -12.81
CA THR A 218 3.57 -6.38 -13.66
C THR A 218 3.17 -5.01 -13.08
N GLY A 219 2.57 -4.14 -13.89
CA GLY A 219 2.15 -2.80 -13.44
C GLY A 219 3.25 -1.74 -13.40
N GLY A 220 4.42 -2.01 -13.99
CA GLY A 220 5.53 -1.07 -14.08
C GLY A 220 6.34 -0.96 -12.78
N ARG A 221 6.90 0.24 -12.52
CA ARG A 221 7.77 0.47 -11.36
C ARG A 221 7.08 1.12 -10.16
N ALA A 222 5.79 1.44 -10.26
CA ALA A 222 5.11 2.25 -9.26
C ALA A 222 5.14 1.60 -7.87
N LEU A 223 4.80 0.31 -7.76
CA LEU A 223 4.84 -0.40 -6.48
C LEU A 223 6.22 -0.40 -5.83
N LYS A 224 7.30 -0.45 -6.59
CA LYS A 224 8.68 -0.38 -6.06
C LYS A 224 9.00 0.94 -5.34
N PHE A 225 8.25 2.01 -5.64
CA PHE A 225 8.44 3.32 -5.02
C PHE A 225 7.47 3.55 -3.86
N TYR A 226 6.28 2.96 -3.89
CA TYR A 226 5.21 3.23 -2.92
C TYR A 226 5.02 2.13 -1.87
N ALA A 227 5.46 0.92 -2.15
CA ALA A 227 5.43 -0.19 -1.20
C ALA A 227 6.55 -0.11 -0.16
#